data_bc12965f41708273011074f1d7222093
#
_entry.id   bc12965f41708273011074f1d7222093
#
_cell.length_a   1.000
_cell.length_b   1.000
_cell.length_c   1.000
_cell.angle_alpha   90.00
_cell.angle_beta   90.00
_cell.angle_gamma   90.00
#
_symmetry.space_group_name_H-M   'P 1'
#
loop_
_entity.id
_entity.type
_entity.pdbx_description
1 polymer ?
#
loop_
_entity_poly.entity_id
_entity_poly.type
_entity_poly.pdbx_seq_one_letter_code
_entity_poly.pdbx_strand_id
1 'polypeptide(L)'
;LQSTDIFDQWLRRLQDRKGRARILARLESAQLGNLGDIRSVGQGVREMRVHSGPGYRVYFAQRGRVLLLLLCGGDKSTQARDIAKARQVLRDLGKE
;
A
#
# COMPACT_ATOMS: atom_id res chain seq x y z
N LEU A 1 -8.09 -5.29 -7.48
CA LEU A 1 -6.75 -4.97 -6.98
C LEU A 1 -5.68 -5.56 -7.88
N GLN A 2 -4.65 -4.78 -8.13
CA GLN A 2 -3.41 -5.25 -8.72
C GLN A 2 -2.28 -4.92 -7.76
N SER A 3 -1.19 -5.69 -7.84
CA SER A 3 -0.04 -5.47 -6.96
C SER A 3 1.26 -5.64 -7.74
N THR A 4 2.28 -4.91 -7.31
CA THR A 4 3.63 -5.07 -7.83
C THR A 4 4.32 -6.24 -7.14
N ASP A 5 5.39 -6.75 -7.76
CA ASP A 5 6.23 -7.76 -7.12
C ASP A 5 6.85 -7.23 -5.83
N ILE A 6 7.14 -5.94 -5.78
CA ILE A 6 7.69 -5.28 -4.59
C ILE A 6 6.72 -5.40 -3.43
N PHE A 7 5.45 -5.09 -3.65
CA PHE A 7 4.42 -5.22 -2.63
C PHE A 7 4.25 -6.68 -2.21
N ASP A 8 4.14 -7.58 -3.18
CA ASP A 8 3.91 -9.00 -2.92
C ASP A 8 5.03 -9.62 -2.08
N GLN A 9 6.29 -9.27 -2.38
CA GLN A 9 7.43 -9.74 -1.60
C GLN A 9 7.41 -9.20 -0.18
N TRP A 10 7.11 -7.92 -0.03
CA TRP A 10 7.00 -7.31 1.30
C TRP A 10 5.97 -8.05 2.16
N LEU A 11 4.80 -8.30 1.59
CA LEU A 11 3.72 -8.97 2.32
C LEU A 11 4.09 -10.42 2.67
N ARG A 12 4.72 -11.15 1.75
CA ARG A 12 5.16 -12.52 1.99
C ARG A 12 6.21 -12.63 3.08
N ARG A 13 7.10 -11.63 3.17
CA ARG A 13 8.19 -11.63 4.16
C ARG A 13 7.76 -11.16 5.52
N LEU A 14 6.57 -10.64 5.64
CA LEU A 14 6.04 -10.13 6.89
C LEU A 14 5.75 -11.29 7.84
N GLN A 15 6.49 -11.35 8.96
CA GLN A 15 6.37 -12.46 9.91
C GLN A 15 5.26 -12.25 10.93
N ASP A 16 4.76 -11.02 11.06
CA ASP A 16 3.67 -10.66 11.97
C ASP A 16 2.35 -11.16 11.39
N ARG A 17 1.87 -12.30 11.88
CA ARG A 17 0.63 -12.92 11.39
C ARG A 17 -0.58 -12.03 11.60
N LYS A 18 -0.67 -11.40 12.77
CA LYS A 18 -1.77 -10.49 13.10
C LYS A 18 -1.79 -9.27 12.18
N GLY A 19 -0.62 -8.67 12.00
CA GLY A 19 -0.47 -7.54 11.10
C GLY A 19 -0.83 -7.88 9.66
N ARG A 20 -0.36 -9.03 9.18
CA ARG A 20 -0.69 -9.51 7.84
C ARG A 20 -2.20 -9.69 7.67
N ALA A 21 -2.86 -10.31 8.64
CA ALA A 21 -4.31 -10.52 8.60
C ALA A 21 -5.06 -9.19 8.56
N ARG A 22 -4.59 -8.19 9.32
CA ARG A 22 -5.19 -6.85 9.32
C ARG A 22 -5.02 -6.15 7.98
N ILE A 23 -3.82 -6.27 7.39
CA ILE A 23 -3.55 -5.70 6.07
C ILE A 23 -4.49 -6.33 5.03
N LEU A 24 -4.57 -7.66 5.00
CA LEU A 24 -5.44 -8.37 4.05
C LEU A 24 -6.90 -7.99 4.23
N ALA A 25 -7.38 -7.85 5.47
CA ALA A 25 -8.75 -7.42 5.74
C ALA A 25 -9.02 -6.00 5.20
N ARG A 26 -8.05 -5.09 5.35
CA ARG A 26 -8.18 -3.73 4.83
C ARG A 26 -8.21 -3.72 3.30
N LEU A 27 -7.41 -4.55 2.67
CA LEU A 27 -7.40 -4.66 1.20
C LEU A 27 -8.71 -5.25 0.68
N GLU A 28 -9.26 -6.24 1.37
CA GLU A 28 -10.55 -6.81 1.03
C GLU A 28 -11.66 -5.77 1.12
N SER A 29 -11.69 -4.97 2.19
CA SER A 29 -12.64 -3.86 2.34
C SER A 29 -12.48 -2.83 1.23
N ALA A 30 -11.24 -2.54 0.84
CA ALA A 30 -10.95 -1.59 -0.22
C ALA A 30 -11.50 -2.06 -1.57
N GLN A 31 -11.45 -3.35 -1.85
CA GLN A 31 -12.07 -3.92 -3.06
C GLN A 31 -13.57 -3.66 -3.13
N LEU A 32 -14.20 -3.60 -1.96
CA LEU A 32 -15.64 -3.35 -1.86
C LEU A 32 -15.97 -1.85 -1.82
N GLY A 33 -14.96 -0.99 -2.03
CA GLY A 33 -15.14 0.46 -2.06
C GLY A 33 -14.90 1.16 -0.73
N ASN A 34 -14.56 0.43 0.33
CA ASN A 34 -14.32 0.99 1.65
C ASN A 34 -12.81 1.09 1.91
N LEU A 35 -12.25 2.26 1.67
CA LEU A 35 -10.79 2.48 1.76
C LEU A 35 -10.30 2.70 3.20
N GLY A 36 -11.17 3.12 4.09
CA GLY A 36 -10.77 3.37 5.49
C GLY A 36 -9.84 4.56 5.64
N ASP A 37 -8.88 4.45 6.54
CA ASP A 37 -7.94 5.53 6.87
C ASP A 37 -6.86 5.66 5.80
N ILE A 38 -7.05 6.61 4.88
CA ILE A 38 -6.13 6.89 3.79
C ILE A 38 -5.82 8.37 3.70
N ARG A 39 -4.66 8.70 3.10
CA ARG A 39 -4.32 10.09 2.77
C ARG A 39 -3.44 10.14 1.53
N SER A 40 -3.46 11.28 0.85
CA SER A 40 -2.53 11.54 -0.25
C SER A 40 -1.12 11.80 0.29
N VAL A 41 -0.12 11.22 -0.35
CA VAL A 41 1.29 11.51 -0.05
C VAL A 41 2.01 12.11 -1.27
N GLY A 42 1.24 12.61 -2.22
CA GLY A 42 1.75 13.33 -3.38
C GLY A 42 2.08 12.47 -4.57
N GLN A 43 2.15 13.09 -5.73
CA GLN A 43 2.53 12.47 -7.01
C GLN A 43 1.67 11.27 -7.40
N GLY A 44 0.39 11.30 -7.02
CA GLY A 44 -0.55 10.22 -7.37
C GLY A 44 -0.50 9.02 -6.44
N VAL A 45 0.31 9.08 -5.38
CA VAL A 45 0.42 8.00 -4.39
C VAL A 45 -0.45 8.33 -3.19
N ARG A 46 -1.15 7.32 -2.70
CA ARG A 46 -1.96 7.38 -1.48
C ARG A 46 -1.44 6.37 -0.48
N GLU A 47 -1.61 6.69 0.79
CA GLU A 47 -1.15 5.87 1.90
C GLU A 47 -2.37 5.33 2.65
N MET A 48 -2.44 4.01 2.81
CA MET A 48 -3.44 3.35 3.64
C MET A 48 -2.77 3.00 4.97
N ARG A 49 -3.28 3.55 6.07
CA ARG A 49 -2.75 3.26 7.40
C ARG A 49 -3.50 2.10 8.04
N VAL A 50 -2.73 1.13 8.49
CA VAL A 50 -3.26 -0.07 9.15
C VAL A 50 -2.81 -0.03 10.60
N HIS A 51 -3.76 0.21 11.50
CA HIS A 51 -3.48 0.40 12.93
C HIS A 51 -3.29 -0.95 13.62
N SER A 52 -2.10 -1.52 13.46
CA SER A 52 -1.73 -2.80 14.06
C SER A 52 -0.22 -2.84 14.22
N GLY A 53 0.26 -3.37 15.34
CA GLY A 53 1.69 -3.53 15.60
C GLY A 53 2.47 -2.23 15.42
N PRO A 54 3.52 -2.22 14.58
CA PRO A 54 4.37 -1.04 14.39
C PRO A 54 3.72 0.05 13.54
N GLY A 55 2.46 -0.08 13.16
CA GLY A 55 1.77 0.86 12.29
C GLY A 55 2.09 0.63 10.83
N TYR A 56 1.50 -0.41 10.26
CA TYR A 56 1.74 -0.76 8.86
C TYR A 56 1.12 0.25 7.90
N ARG A 57 1.75 0.38 6.75
CA ARG A 57 1.29 1.27 5.69
C ARG A 57 1.35 0.57 4.34
N VAL A 58 0.31 0.73 3.55
CA VAL A 58 0.25 0.25 2.17
C VAL A 58 0.15 1.46 1.26
N TYR A 59 1.08 1.56 0.31
CA TYR A 59 1.10 2.66 -0.66
C TYR A 59 0.51 2.19 -1.96
N PHE A 60 -0.41 2.97 -2.50
CA PHE A 60 -1.15 2.56 -3.69
C PHE A 60 -1.48 3.77 -4.58
N ALA A 61 -1.78 3.48 -5.83
CA ALA A 61 -2.36 4.44 -6.77
C ALA A 61 -3.75 3.94 -7.15
N GLN A 62 -4.67 4.87 -7.31
CA GLN A 62 -6.02 4.55 -7.74
C GLN A 62 -6.16 4.94 -9.21
N ARG A 63 -6.56 3.99 -10.04
CA ARG A 63 -6.82 4.21 -11.46
C ARG A 63 -8.31 4.04 -11.72
N GLY A 64 -8.96 5.13 -12.08
CA GLY A 64 -10.41 5.14 -12.22
C GLY A 64 -11.10 4.98 -10.88
N ARG A 65 -12.31 4.42 -10.90
CA ARG A 65 -13.13 4.29 -9.67
C ARG A 65 -12.84 3.03 -8.88
N VAL A 66 -12.31 2.01 -9.51
CA VAL A 66 -12.34 0.66 -8.94
C VAL A 66 -10.95 0.03 -8.82
N LEU A 67 -10.02 0.42 -9.66
CA LEU A 67 -8.72 -0.25 -9.70
C LEU A 67 -7.72 0.40 -8.76
N LEU A 68 -7.27 -0.39 -7.77
CA LEU A 68 -6.18 -0.01 -6.89
C LEU A 68 -4.92 -0.78 -7.28
N LEU A 69 -3.82 -0.06 -7.44
CA LEU A 69 -2.53 -0.63 -7.74
C LEU A 69 -1.64 -0.51 -6.50
N LEU A 70 -1.35 -1.64 -5.85
CA LEU A 70 -0.54 -1.69 -4.63
C LEU A 70 0.93 -1.62 -5.00
N LEU A 71 1.61 -0.56 -4.58
CA LEU A 71 2.97 -0.23 -5.02
C LEU A 71 4.03 -0.83 -4.12
N CYS A 72 3.94 -0.57 -2.84
CA CYS A 72 4.85 -1.12 -1.82
C CYS A 72 4.22 -1.00 -0.45
N GLY A 73 4.86 -1.57 0.55
CA GLY A 73 4.40 -1.49 1.93
C GLY A 73 5.57 -1.24 2.88
N GLY A 74 5.23 -0.91 4.11
CA GLY A 74 6.20 -0.67 5.16
C GLY A 74 5.49 -0.40 6.47
N ASP A 75 6.20 0.25 7.38
CA ASP A 75 5.63 0.64 8.65
C ASP A 75 5.97 2.10 8.97
N LYS A 76 5.55 2.55 10.15
CA LYS A 76 5.76 3.93 10.56
C LYS A 76 7.24 4.32 10.59
N SER A 77 8.14 3.38 10.94
CA SER A 77 9.57 3.67 11.07
C SER A 77 10.27 3.90 9.74
N THR A 78 9.70 3.42 8.63
CA THR A 78 10.29 3.52 7.29
C THR A 78 9.47 4.41 6.35
N GLN A 79 8.56 5.19 6.90
CA GLN A 79 7.55 5.91 6.12
C GLN A 79 8.13 6.81 5.04
N ALA A 80 9.11 7.66 5.37
CA ALA A 80 9.67 8.62 4.40
C ALA A 80 10.33 7.89 3.23
N ARG A 81 11.10 6.84 3.51
CA ARG A 81 11.76 6.02 2.51
C ARG A 81 10.74 5.32 1.62
N ASP A 82 9.69 4.78 2.22
CA ASP A 82 8.68 4.01 1.50
C ASP A 82 7.82 4.91 0.61
N ILE A 83 7.52 6.12 1.05
CA ILE A 83 6.82 7.10 0.20
C ILE A 83 7.64 7.43 -1.05
N ALA A 84 8.93 7.69 -0.88
CA ALA A 84 9.83 7.97 -2.01
C ALA A 84 9.88 6.78 -2.97
N LYS A 85 9.95 5.56 -2.43
CA LYS A 85 9.95 4.34 -3.21
C LYS A 85 8.66 4.16 -3.99
N ALA A 86 7.52 4.38 -3.33
CA ALA A 86 6.21 4.25 -3.97
C ALA A 86 6.06 5.21 -5.15
N ARG A 87 6.51 6.46 -4.97
CA ARG A 87 6.49 7.45 -6.04
C ARG A 87 7.35 7.02 -7.23
N GLN A 88 8.55 6.46 -6.95
CA GLN A 88 9.45 5.99 -7.99
C GLN A 88 8.85 4.80 -8.74
N VAL A 89 8.28 3.83 -8.01
CA VAL A 89 7.62 2.67 -8.62
C VAL A 89 6.49 3.13 -9.56
N LEU A 90 5.67 4.08 -9.12
CA LEU A 90 4.58 4.57 -9.95
C LEU A 90 5.10 5.28 -11.20
N ARG A 91 6.16 6.08 -11.08
CA ARG A 91 6.78 6.74 -12.24
C ARG A 91 7.32 5.71 -13.24
N ASP A 92 7.98 4.67 -12.76
CA ASP A 92 8.56 3.63 -13.60
C ASP A 92 7.48 2.88 -14.38
N LEU A 93 6.35 2.60 -13.73
CA LEU A 93 5.21 1.97 -14.39
C LEU A 93 4.60 2.84 -15.47
N GLY A 94 4.64 4.16 -15.31
CA GLY A 94 4.11 5.11 -16.27
C GLY A 94 4.98 5.31 -17.51
N LYS A 95 6.19 4.76 -17.54
CA LYS A 95 7.13 4.92 -18.65
C LYS A 95 6.97 3.89 -19.75
N GLU A 96 6.10 2.94 -19.58
CA GLU A 96 5.88 1.90 -20.59
C GLU A 96 5.01 2.39 -21.76
#